data_e4c764aa9e4ae0a313548bfb01c6cfbe
#
_entry.id   e4c764aa9e4ae0a313548bfb01c6cfbe
#
_cell.length_a   1.000
_cell.length_b   1.000
_cell.length_c   1.000
_cell.angle_alpha   90.00
_cell.angle_beta   90.00
_cell.angle_gamma   90.00
#
_symmetry.space_group_name_H-M   'P 1'
#
loop_
_entity.id
_entity.type
_entity.pdbx_description
1 polymer ?
#
loop_
_entity_poly.entity_id
_entity_poly.type
_entity_poly.pdbx_seq_one_letter_code
_entity_poly.pdbx_strand_id
1 'polypeptide(L)'
;MTIDTLWYTRCPVPTASGIAHGLGTLADAASGAGLDFRILQDADAQTALHHFDHQLTGLIREGGNVPALAARAAGAPTRLIGLTWVDEAQQILVAADSDISSAADLAGRRIAIPAWAADGGRSFPRAMALHGFSSALTS
;
A
#
# COMPACT_ATOMS: atom_id res chain seq x y z
N MET A 1 -17.07 -15.32 -16.60
CA MET A 1 -16.42 -14.05 -17.00
C MET A 1 -14.98 -14.39 -17.30
N THR A 2 -14.54 -14.23 -18.55
CA THR A 2 -13.16 -14.53 -18.97
C THR A 2 -12.31 -13.32 -18.59
N ILE A 3 -11.15 -13.54 -18.00
CA ILE A 3 -10.16 -12.50 -17.70
C ILE A 3 -9.17 -12.51 -18.86
N ASP A 4 -9.03 -11.41 -19.56
CA ASP A 4 -8.08 -11.26 -20.68
C ASP A 4 -6.83 -10.47 -20.26
N THR A 5 -6.96 -9.67 -19.21
CA THR A 5 -5.87 -8.85 -18.68
C THR A 5 -5.62 -9.16 -17.20
N LEU A 6 -4.37 -9.40 -16.88
CA LEU A 6 -3.88 -9.51 -15.51
C LEU A 6 -3.22 -8.18 -15.12
N TRP A 7 -3.86 -7.46 -14.23
CA TRP A 7 -3.32 -6.24 -13.65
C TRP A 7 -2.49 -6.55 -12.40
N TYR A 8 -1.35 -5.93 -12.27
CA TYR A 8 -0.49 -6.07 -11.10
C TYR A 8 -0.17 -4.69 -10.50
N THR A 9 -0.22 -4.58 -9.17
CA THR A 9 0.27 -3.38 -8.48
C THR A 9 1.65 -3.64 -7.92
N ARG A 10 2.58 -2.73 -8.21
CA ARG A 10 3.91 -2.73 -7.59
C ARG A 10 3.83 -2.17 -6.18
N CYS A 11 4.30 -2.93 -5.20
CA CYS A 11 4.52 -2.40 -3.86
C CYS A 11 5.85 -1.62 -3.84
N PRO A 12 5.95 -0.48 -3.14
CA PRO A 12 7.20 0.27 -3.04
C PRO A 12 8.27 -0.42 -2.18
N VAL A 13 7.86 -1.41 -1.37
CA VAL A 13 8.80 -2.20 -0.57
C VAL A 13 9.25 -3.46 -1.32
N PRO A 14 10.44 -4.02 -1.05
CA PRO A 14 10.90 -5.25 -1.65
C PRO A 14 9.99 -6.41 -1.28
N THR A 15 9.39 -7.05 -2.28
CA THR A 15 8.51 -8.20 -2.12
C THR A 15 8.87 -9.29 -3.11
N ALA A 16 8.47 -10.53 -2.85
CA ALA A 16 8.73 -11.63 -3.77
C ALA A 16 8.11 -11.38 -5.15
N SER A 17 6.89 -10.85 -5.21
CA SER A 17 6.25 -10.51 -6.49
C SER A 17 6.91 -9.32 -7.18
N GLY A 18 7.44 -8.35 -6.42
CA GLY A 18 8.21 -7.24 -6.97
C GLY A 18 9.50 -7.70 -7.63
N ILE A 19 10.19 -8.68 -7.04
CA ILE A 19 11.38 -9.31 -7.63
C ILE A 19 10.99 -10.09 -8.89
N ALA A 20 9.94 -10.90 -8.83
CA ALA A 20 9.44 -11.67 -9.97
C ALA A 20 9.02 -10.76 -11.13
N HIS A 21 8.40 -9.61 -10.84
CA HIS A 21 8.11 -8.58 -11.85
C HIS A 21 9.41 -8.03 -12.47
N GLY A 22 10.39 -7.64 -11.63
CA GLY A 22 11.68 -7.11 -12.11
C GLY A 22 12.47 -8.08 -12.97
N LEU A 23 12.32 -9.39 -12.73
CA LEU A 23 12.93 -10.47 -13.53
C LEU A 23 12.11 -10.84 -14.77
N GLY A 24 10.91 -10.26 -14.98
CA GLY A 24 10.03 -10.57 -16.10
C GLY A 24 9.18 -11.83 -15.92
N THR A 25 9.42 -12.64 -14.89
CA THR A 25 8.76 -13.94 -14.71
C THR A 25 7.25 -13.87 -14.53
N LEU A 26 6.73 -12.76 -13.99
CA LEU A 26 5.27 -12.55 -13.91
C LEU A 26 4.65 -12.31 -15.29
N ALA A 27 5.30 -11.52 -16.12
CA ALA A 27 4.84 -11.26 -17.49
C ALA A 27 4.89 -12.53 -18.34
N ASP A 28 5.97 -13.32 -18.21
CA ASP A 28 6.11 -14.60 -18.90
C ASP A 28 5.02 -15.60 -18.47
N ALA A 29 4.75 -15.70 -17.18
CA ALA A 29 3.70 -16.58 -16.66
C ALA A 29 2.31 -16.16 -17.13
N ALA A 30 2.00 -14.85 -17.13
CA ALA A 30 0.75 -14.33 -17.64
C ALA A 30 0.57 -14.61 -19.14
N SER A 31 1.63 -14.35 -19.93
CA SER A 31 1.66 -14.65 -21.38
C SER A 31 1.46 -16.14 -21.66
N GLY A 32 2.12 -17.02 -20.89
CA GLY A 32 1.94 -18.46 -20.97
C GLY A 32 0.52 -18.92 -20.64
N ALA A 33 -0.21 -18.14 -19.86
CA ALA A 33 -1.63 -18.35 -19.56
C ALA A 33 -2.58 -17.67 -20.56
N GLY A 34 -2.09 -17.01 -21.58
CA GLY A 34 -2.87 -16.27 -22.58
C GLY A 34 -3.43 -14.96 -22.07
N LEU A 35 -2.82 -14.36 -21.03
CA LEU A 35 -3.25 -13.09 -20.43
C LEU A 35 -2.32 -11.94 -20.85
N ASP A 36 -2.91 -10.77 -21.08
CA ASP A 36 -2.16 -9.51 -21.21
C ASP A 36 -1.75 -9.04 -19.81
N PHE A 37 -0.44 -8.85 -19.58
CA PHE A 37 0.09 -8.42 -18.28
C PHE A 37 0.30 -6.91 -18.25
N ARG A 38 -0.32 -6.24 -17.30
CA ARG A 38 -0.24 -4.79 -17.15
C ARG A 38 0.06 -4.35 -15.73
N ILE A 39 0.82 -3.27 -15.62
CA ILE A 39 1.12 -2.62 -14.35
C ILE A 39 0.08 -1.53 -14.09
N LEU A 40 -0.59 -1.58 -12.94
CA LEU A 40 -1.66 -0.64 -12.61
C LEU A 40 -1.16 0.80 -12.49
N GLN A 41 0.06 1.00 -11.97
CA GLN A 41 0.66 2.33 -11.84
C GLN A 41 1.00 3.00 -13.17
N ASP A 42 1.08 2.22 -14.25
CA ASP A 42 1.38 2.72 -15.60
C ASP A 42 0.09 3.00 -16.39
N ALA A 43 -1.07 2.71 -15.79
CA ALA A 43 -2.38 2.96 -16.38
C ALA A 43 -2.77 4.46 -16.28
N ASP A 44 -3.89 4.82 -16.95
CA ASP A 44 -4.47 6.14 -16.76
C ASP A 44 -4.89 6.39 -15.31
N ALA A 45 -5.05 7.68 -14.94
CA ALA A 45 -5.33 8.09 -13.57
C ALA A 45 -6.61 7.47 -12.99
N GLN A 46 -7.62 7.24 -13.81
CA GLN A 46 -8.89 6.65 -13.37
C GLN A 46 -8.73 5.16 -13.06
N THR A 47 -8.07 4.43 -13.95
CA THR A 47 -7.78 2.99 -13.75
C THR A 47 -6.85 2.80 -12.55
N ALA A 48 -5.84 3.66 -12.37
CA ALA A 48 -4.91 3.59 -11.24
C ALA A 48 -5.59 3.74 -9.87
N LEU A 49 -6.76 4.38 -9.78
CA LEU A 49 -7.53 4.48 -8.54
C LEU A 49 -7.96 3.11 -7.98
N HIS A 50 -8.06 2.09 -8.81
CA HIS A 50 -8.37 0.73 -8.36
C HIS A 50 -7.31 0.10 -7.46
N HIS A 51 -6.13 0.73 -7.35
CA HIS A 51 -5.17 0.40 -6.29
C HIS A 51 -5.78 0.51 -4.88
N PHE A 52 -6.76 1.38 -4.70
CA PHE A 52 -7.36 1.69 -3.40
C PHE A 52 -8.72 1.01 -3.19
N ASP A 53 -9.57 0.97 -4.21
CA ASP A 53 -10.92 0.40 -4.09
C ASP A 53 -10.99 -1.09 -4.42
N HIS A 54 -9.95 -1.65 -5.09
CA HIS A 54 -9.82 -3.04 -5.50
C HIS A 54 -10.99 -3.56 -6.36
N GLN A 55 -11.61 -2.69 -7.15
CA GLN A 55 -12.78 -3.04 -7.98
C GLN A 55 -12.41 -3.51 -9.38
N LEU A 56 -11.15 -3.46 -9.78
CA LEU A 56 -10.72 -3.85 -11.12
C LEU A 56 -10.67 -5.37 -11.24
N THR A 57 -11.38 -5.90 -12.24
CA THR A 57 -11.35 -7.33 -12.58
C THR A 57 -9.96 -7.74 -13.05
N GLY A 58 -9.47 -8.88 -12.58
CA GLY A 58 -8.13 -9.37 -12.93
C GLY A 58 -6.99 -8.67 -12.18
N LEU A 59 -7.30 -7.92 -11.12
CA LEU A 59 -6.28 -7.25 -10.32
C LEU A 59 -5.66 -8.18 -9.28
N ILE A 60 -4.34 -8.35 -9.35
CA ILE A 60 -3.51 -8.85 -8.25
C ILE A 60 -2.88 -7.64 -7.57
N ARG A 61 -3.28 -7.40 -6.34
CA ARG A 61 -2.76 -6.32 -5.54
C ARG A 61 -1.88 -6.87 -4.42
N GLU A 62 -0.60 -6.55 -4.45
CA GLU A 62 0.30 -6.72 -3.32
C GLU A 62 0.53 -5.39 -2.60
N GLY A 63 0.55 -5.40 -1.28
CA GLY A 63 0.78 -4.20 -0.47
C GLY A 63 0.24 -4.34 0.94
N GLY A 64 0.34 -3.28 1.71
CA GLY A 64 -0.06 -3.25 3.11
C GLY A 64 -1.49 -3.73 3.36
N ASN A 65 -1.70 -4.27 4.56
CA ASN A 65 -2.97 -4.86 4.98
C ASN A 65 -4.10 -3.81 5.15
N VAL A 66 -3.79 -2.60 5.59
CA VAL A 66 -4.82 -1.58 5.90
C VAL A 66 -5.68 -1.23 4.68
N PRO A 67 -5.11 -0.92 3.48
CA PRO A 67 -5.92 -0.70 2.28
C PRO A 67 -6.75 -1.92 1.88
N ALA A 68 -6.21 -3.14 2.02
CA ALA A 68 -6.92 -4.37 1.69
C ALA A 68 -8.13 -4.59 2.60
N LEU A 69 -7.97 -4.36 3.90
CA LEU A 69 -9.06 -4.44 4.89
C LEU A 69 -10.13 -3.37 4.63
N ALA A 70 -9.71 -2.14 4.34
CA ALA A 70 -10.62 -1.04 4.04
C ALA A 70 -11.46 -1.31 2.79
N ALA A 71 -10.83 -1.76 1.69
CA ALA A 71 -11.54 -2.09 0.46
C ALA A 71 -12.52 -3.25 0.69
N ARG A 72 -12.11 -4.28 1.44
CA ARG A 72 -13.00 -5.41 1.76
C ARG A 72 -14.18 -5.00 2.63
N ALA A 73 -13.96 -4.15 3.63
CA ALA A 73 -15.02 -3.58 4.47
C ALA A 73 -15.99 -2.72 3.66
N ALA A 74 -15.52 -2.04 2.62
CA ALA A 74 -16.34 -1.29 1.66
C ALA A 74 -17.05 -2.18 0.62
N GLY A 75 -16.94 -3.50 0.70
CA GLY A 75 -17.65 -4.44 -0.16
C GLY A 75 -16.89 -4.90 -1.41
N ALA A 76 -15.59 -4.59 -1.55
CA ALA A 76 -14.82 -5.07 -2.68
C ALA A 76 -14.79 -6.61 -2.71
N PRO A 77 -15.04 -7.27 -3.86
CA PRO A 77 -15.13 -8.72 -3.97
C PRO A 77 -13.75 -9.38 -4.04
N THR A 78 -12.88 -9.04 -3.10
CA THR A 78 -11.49 -9.50 -3.06
C THR A 78 -11.32 -10.82 -2.33
N ARG A 79 -10.25 -11.54 -2.66
CA ARG A 79 -9.79 -12.73 -1.94
C ARG A 79 -8.33 -12.56 -1.54
N LEU A 80 -8.00 -12.93 -0.32
CA LEU A 80 -6.61 -13.06 0.11
C LEU A 80 -6.06 -14.36 -0.45
N ILE A 81 -5.03 -14.28 -1.27
CA ILE A 81 -4.40 -15.45 -1.94
C ILE A 81 -3.03 -15.77 -1.37
N GLY A 82 -2.42 -14.87 -0.61
CA GLY A 82 -1.13 -15.07 0.02
C GLY A 82 -0.78 -13.95 0.99
N LEU A 83 0.21 -14.20 1.81
CA LEU A 83 0.80 -13.24 2.74
C LEU A 83 2.31 -13.17 2.49
N THR A 84 2.82 -11.95 2.46
CA THR A 84 4.25 -11.70 2.57
C THR A 84 4.50 -10.98 3.89
N TRP A 85 5.63 -11.27 4.52
CA TRP A 85 6.01 -10.62 5.76
C TRP A 85 7.14 -9.62 5.47
N VAL A 86 6.96 -8.41 5.96
CA VAL A 86 7.98 -7.36 5.92
C VAL A 86 8.04 -6.73 7.30
N ASP A 87 9.22 -6.72 7.89
CA ASP A 87 9.45 -5.96 9.11
C ASP A 87 9.63 -4.50 8.74
N GLU A 88 8.66 -3.68 9.13
CA GLU A 88 8.68 -2.23 8.88
C GLU A 88 9.26 -1.50 10.07
N ALA A 89 10.27 -0.64 9.82
CA ALA A 89 10.73 0.33 10.78
C ALA A 89 9.98 1.65 10.57
N GLN A 90 9.17 2.06 11.52
CA GLN A 90 8.55 3.39 11.53
C GLN A 90 9.48 4.36 12.23
N GLN A 91 9.64 5.55 11.67
CA GLN A 91 10.56 6.56 12.19
C GLN A 91 9.86 7.91 12.27
N ILE A 92 10.17 8.66 13.31
CA ILE A 92 9.78 10.05 13.44
C ILE A 92 10.95 10.88 12.91
N LEU A 93 10.72 11.61 11.82
CA LEU A 93 11.75 12.45 11.21
C LEU A 93 11.67 13.85 11.78
N VAL A 94 12.82 14.39 12.15
CA VAL A 94 13.01 15.76 12.62
C VAL A 94 14.12 16.43 11.82
N ALA A 95 14.19 17.75 11.84
CA ALA A 95 15.30 18.49 11.23
C ALA A 95 16.64 18.10 11.89
N ALA A 96 17.72 18.10 11.12
CA ALA A 96 19.03 17.68 11.61
C ALA A 96 19.56 18.55 12.76
N ASP A 97 19.11 19.78 12.84
CA ASP A 97 19.42 20.79 13.88
C ASP A 97 18.36 20.88 14.97
N SER A 98 17.42 19.90 15.01
CA SER A 98 16.37 19.86 16.01
C SER A 98 16.90 19.54 17.39
N ASP A 99 16.24 20.10 18.40
CA ASP A 99 16.44 19.76 19.82
C ASP A 99 15.70 18.49 20.26
N ILE A 100 15.01 17.80 19.32
CA ILE A 100 14.29 16.56 19.57
C ILE A 100 15.24 15.38 19.32
N SER A 101 15.56 14.63 20.36
CA SER A 101 16.44 13.45 20.30
C SER A 101 15.77 12.17 20.78
N SER A 102 14.60 12.28 21.42
CA SER A 102 13.84 11.16 21.95
C SER A 102 12.34 11.38 21.80
N ALA A 103 11.55 10.34 22.01
CA ALA A 103 10.08 10.43 22.00
C ALA A 103 9.56 11.40 23.10
N ALA A 104 10.24 11.47 24.25
CA ALA A 104 9.86 12.36 25.34
C ALA A 104 9.92 13.85 24.94
N ASP A 105 10.85 14.21 24.06
CA ASP A 105 11.01 15.60 23.58
C ASP A 105 9.87 16.07 22.67
N LEU A 106 8.98 15.15 22.26
CA LEU A 106 7.79 15.45 21.47
C LEU A 106 6.66 16.02 22.34
N ALA A 107 6.76 15.97 23.66
CA ALA A 107 5.72 16.49 24.56
C ALA A 107 5.49 17.99 24.29
N GLY A 108 4.24 18.37 24.00
CA GLY A 108 3.85 19.73 23.67
C GLY A 108 4.27 20.23 22.28
N ARG A 109 4.92 19.42 21.47
CA ARG A 109 5.32 19.77 20.10
C ARG A 109 4.18 19.56 19.10
N ARG A 110 4.24 20.31 18.00
CA ARG A 110 3.33 20.11 16.86
C ARG A 110 3.92 19.07 15.93
N ILE A 111 3.13 18.06 15.61
CA ILE A 111 3.51 16.95 14.74
C ILE A 111 2.69 17.04 13.45
N ALA A 112 3.35 16.94 12.30
CA ALA A 112 2.69 16.85 11.01
C ALA A 112 2.25 15.41 10.77
N ILE A 113 0.99 15.21 10.42
CA ILE A 113 0.44 13.92 10.00
C ILE A 113 -0.34 14.11 8.71
N PRO A 114 -0.53 13.05 7.90
CA PRO A 114 -1.35 13.14 6.69
C PRO A 114 -2.74 13.70 6.99
N ALA A 115 -3.24 14.57 6.13
CA ALA A 115 -4.59 15.12 6.24
C ALA A 115 -5.65 14.01 6.10
N TRP A 116 -6.87 14.30 6.53
CA TRP A 116 -8.02 13.46 6.19
C TRP A 116 -8.22 13.46 4.68
N ALA A 117 -8.53 12.29 4.11
CA ALA A 117 -8.93 12.22 2.72
C ALA A 117 -10.25 13.00 2.52
N ALA A 118 -10.34 13.74 1.42
CA ALA A 118 -11.52 14.57 1.14
C ALA A 118 -12.81 13.74 1.00
N ASP A 119 -12.69 12.48 0.58
CA ASP A 119 -13.80 11.52 0.44
C ASP A 119 -14.16 10.81 1.75
N GLY A 120 -13.48 11.12 2.85
CA GLY A 120 -13.72 10.54 4.18
C GLY A 120 -13.38 9.05 4.31
N GLY A 121 -13.13 8.35 3.22
CA GLY A 121 -13.04 6.89 3.21
C GLY A 121 -11.61 6.31 3.12
N ARG A 122 -10.63 7.11 2.70
CA ARG A 122 -9.28 6.61 2.36
C ARG A 122 -8.17 7.25 3.19
N SER A 123 -8.42 7.43 4.47
CA SER A 123 -7.45 8.05 5.39
C SER A 123 -6.49 7.06 6.03
N PHE A 124 -6.17 5.93 5.36
CA PHE A 124 -5.23 4.96 5.90
C PHE A 124 -3.79 5.49 6.09
N PRO A 125 -3.23 6.42 5.27
CA PRO A 125 -1.94 7.02 5.60
C PRO A 125 -1.96 7.74 6.96
N ARG A 126 -3.06 8.44 7.27
CA ARG A 126 -3.26 9.07 8.56
C ARG A 126 -3.40 8.04 9.69
N ALA A 127 -4.17 6.98 9.47
CA ALA A 127 -4.34 5.91 10.45
C ALA A 127 -3.01 5.22 10.77
N MET A 128 -2.19 4.95 9.76
CA MET A 128 -0.86 4.37 9.92
C MET A 128 0.07 5.31 10.70
N ALA A 129 0.09 6.60 10.39
CA ALA A 129 0.89 7.59 11.10
C ALA A 129 0.47 7.71 12.57
N LEU A 130 -0.83 7.77 12.85
CA LEU A 130 -1.36 7.82 14.22
C LEU A 130 -1.00 6.56 15.01
N HIS A 131 -1.04 5.38 14.38
CA HIS A 131 -0.63 4.14 15.01
C HIS A 131 0.87 4.17 15.35
N GLY A 132 1.72 4.61 14.43
CA GLY A 132 3.16 4.75 14.66
C GLY A 132 3.48 5.71 15.81
N PHE A 133 2.85 6.88 15.84
CA PHE A 133 3.03 7.84 16.94
C PHE A 133 2.54 7.27 18.27
N SER A 134 1.37 6.64 18.29
CA SER A 134 0.84 6.00 19.49
C SER A 134 1.83 4.96 20.05
N SER A 135 2.39 4.12 19.19
CA SER A 135 3.38 3.11 19.60
C SER A 135 4.68 3.75 20.13
N ALA A 136 5.19 4.78 19.45
CA ALA A 136 6.41 5.46 19.86
C ALA A 136 6.29 6.26 21.17
N LEU A 137 5.07 6.72 21.52
CA LEU A 137 4.84 7.50 22.73
C LEU A 137 4.47 6.63 23.94
N THR A 138 4.23 5.34 23.74
CA THR A 138 3.90 4.37 24.82
C THR A 138 5.03 3.40 25.11
N SER A 139 6.11 3.42 24.34
CA SER A 139 7.33 2.64 24.57
C SER A 139 8.29 3.39 25.47
#